data_2985a9cfcdb88f1ff4c85766e14f0786
#
_entry.id   2985a9cfcdb88f1ff4c85766e14f0786
#
_cell.length_a   1.000
_cell.length_b   1.000
_cell.length_c   1.000
_cell.angle_alpha   90.00
_cell.angle_beta   90.00
_cell.angle_gamma   90.00
#
_symmetry.space_group_name_H-M   'P 1'
#
loop_
_entity.id
_entity.type
_entity.pdbx_description
1 polymer ?
#
loop_
_entity_poly.entity_id
_entity_poly.type
_entity_poly.pdbx_seq_one_letter_code
_entity_poly.pdbx_strand_id
1 'polypeptide(L)'
;MTETTEILISEATKRNWDKLRHAGNDRLTRRANKSRSQKIITPEGYVTAASLSRFVEDLKAANHPINALIFSLCALYLEHNKVNEGNRKRFFEEYAQYQRIDLSVPRQILKNRQDDWIGFVYQSLTAEGHRIINGLYYTKPVIVNEMLSDIRILNGETFLDPCCGSGIFFLKLEHARMEQLFGIDNDPLAVMIAKANLIVKFNESAVYPQIYQMDFLLHAASALGDLKFDYIVTNPPWGTEKGKQHESEVIVSHEKASLFFTESFKFLKQNGVLCFLLPTSLLKIKVHSDFRRFVTHETRMESLKCYRERFKGVFTDFISLRVSKKPVFGSQNYLVVGERNEVSRKEFVPNDDAFCPIPILSDRDEAILAKAERLRHDDLSHSQWALGIITGNNAKVLKNRPSKGLEPIYTGKDIGKYSLKPASRYIKYNRADFQQCAKDEFYRAKEKLVYKFVSSRLCFTYDDTQSLFLNSANILIPEIEGMSIKTVLAFLNSSLFNFLYVKRFGDLKILKGNLAALPFPKVSPEENKKLSALVDCALLGDNDAPKEIDSMIYSLYQLSKDEIEIIS
;
A
#
# COMPACT_ATOMS: atom_id res chain seq x y z
N MET A 1 38.65 -18.00 -5.85
CA MET A 1 37.98 -18.89 -4.88
C MET A 1 36.82 -18.12 -4.32
N THR A 2 35.62 -18.38 -4.82
CA THR A 2 34.38 -17.72 -4.44
C THR A 2 33.77 -18.48 -3.26
N GLU A 3 33.81 -17.88 -2.08
CA GLU A 3 33.08 -18.39 -0.92
C GLU A 3 31.56 -18.18 -1.18
N THR A 4 30.92 -19.30 -1.50
CA THR A 4 29.44 -19.38 -1.46
C THR A 4 28.99 -19.31 0.00
N THR A 5 28.42 -18.20 0.39
CA THR A 5 27.74 -18.03 1.68
C THR A 5 26.55 -19.00 1.71
N GLU A 6 26.69 -20.15 2.33
CA GLU A 6 25.58 -21.06 2.62
C GLU A 6 24.56 -20.32 3.51
N ILE A 7 23.39 -20.07 2.97
CA ILE A 7 22.26 -19.58 3.76
C ILE A 7 21.87 -20.71 4.72
N LEU A 8 22.21 -20.55 6.00
CA LEU A 8 21.84 -21.48 7.07
C LEU A 8 20.31 -21.50 7.23
N ILE A 9 19.67 -22.46 6.57
CA ILE A 9 18.23 -22.69 6.69
C ILE A 9 18.00 -23.44 8.01
N SER A 10 17.12 -22.90 8.88
CA SER A 10 16.82 -23.52 10.17
C SER A 10 16.24 -24.93 9.98
N GLU A 11 16.53 -25.84 10.92
CA GLU A 11 15.99 -27.21 10.94
C GLU A 11 14.43 -27.22 10.97
N ALA A 12 13.81 -26.20 11.55
CA ALA A 12 12.36 -26.01 11.52
C ALA A 12 11.86 -25.70 10.09
N THR A 13 12.61 -24.92 9.33
CA THR A 13 12.27 -24.59 7.94
C THR A 13 12.46 -25.82 7.04
N LYS A 14 13.53 -26.61 7.22
CA LYS A 14 13.75 -27.86 6.49
C LYS A 14 12.61 -28.85 6.75
N ARG A 15 12.25 -29.08 8.02
CA ARG A 15 11.12 -29.95 8.42
C ARG A 15 9.78 -29.49 7.82
N ASN A 16 9.55 -28.20 7.72
CA ASN A 16 8.34 -27.66 7.11
C ASN A 16 8.32 -27.89 5.59
N TRP A 17 9.44 -27.77 4.92
CA TRP A 17 9.57 -28.06 3.49
C TRP A 17 9.34 -29.54 3.19
N ASP A 18 9.89 -30.43 4.02
CA ASP A 18 9.69 -31.87 3.88
C ASP A 18 8.22 -32.28 4.10
N LYS A 19 7.57 -31.71 5.12
CA LYS A 19 6.13 -31.92 5.33
C LYS A 19 5.27 -31.39 4.18
N LEU A 20 5.66 -30.30 3.53
CA LEU A 20 4.96 -29.74 2.37
C LEU A 20 5.14 -30.59 1.10
N ARG A 21 6.36 -31.15 0.89
CA ARG A 21 6.65 -32.06 -0.22
C ARG A 21 5.85 -33.36 -0.12
N HIS A 22 5.73 -33.95 1.06
CA HIS A 22 5.00 -35.19 1.28
C HIS A 22 3.46 -35.04 1.25
N ALA A 23 2.94 -33.83 1.40
CA ALA A 23 1.51 -33.59 1.46
C ALA A 23 0.85 -33.33 0.08
N GLY A 24 1.62 -33.30 -1.02
CA GLY A 24 1.10 -33.05 -2.37
C GLY A 24 0.32 -31.72 -2.51
N ASN A 25 0.65 -30.75 -1.68
CA ASN A 25 -0.13 -29.53 -1.56
C ASN A 25 0.44 -28.39 -2.43
N ASP A 26 -0.12 -28.19 -3.59
CA ASP A 26 -0.11 -26.91 -4.32
C ASP A 26 -0.91 -25.86 -3.52
N ARG A 27 -0.40 -25.46 -2.37
CA ARG A 27 -1.06 -24.45 -1.56
C ARG A 27 -0.82 -23.08 -2.14
N LEU A 28 -1.86 -22.59 -2.79
CA LEU A 28 -1.98 -21.18 -3.18
C LEU A 28 -1.89 -20.32 -1.93
N THR A 29 -0.87 -19.46 -1.88
CA THR A 29 -0.78 -18.40 -0.86
C THR A 29 -2.02 -17.50 -0.93
N ARG A 30 -2.34 -16.74 0.13
CA ARG A 30 -3.42 -15.73 0.09
C ARG A 30 -3.29 -14.77 -1.11
N ARG A 31 -2.06 -14.47 -1.52
CA ARG A 31 -1.77 -13.63 -2.69
C ARG A 31 -2.13 -14.35 -3.99
N ALA A 32 -1.83 -15.63 -4.12
CA ALA A 32 -2.23 -16.44 -5.25
C ALA A 32 -3.76 -16.64 -5.32
N ASN A 33 -4.44 -16.74 -4.16
CA ASN A 33 -5.90 -16.78 -4.11
C ASN A 33 -6.52 -15.43 -4.50
N LYS A 34 -5.93 -14.30 -4.10
CA LYS A 34 -6.38 -12.96 -4.54
C LYS A 34 -6.18 -12.74 -6.03
N SER A 35 -5.07 -13.20 -6.60
CA SER A 35 -4.81 -13.09 -8.05
C SER A 35 -5.79 -13.91 -8.91
N ARG A 36 -6.51 -14.87 -8.31
CA ARG A 36 -7.58 -15.64 -8.95
C ARG A 36 -8.98 -15.10 -8.62
N SER A 37 -9.07 -14.02 -7.86
CA SER A 37 -10.36 -13.44 -7.47
C SER A 37 -11.09 -12.89 -8.69
N GLN A 38 -12.31 -13.39 -8.91
CA GLN A 38 -13.25 -12.86 -9.89
C GLN A 38 -14.13 -11.73 -9.32
N LYS A 39 -13.84 -11.30 -8.08
CA LYS A 39 -14.60 -10.23 -7.45
C LYS A 39 -14.40 -8.92 -8.17
N ILE A 40 -15.48 -8.28 -8.55
CA ILE A 40 -15.50 -6.94 -9.13
C ILE A 40 -15.64 -5.93 -7.99
N ILE A 41 -14.75 -4.92 -7.96
CA ILE A 41 -14.72 -3.88 -6.94
C ILE A 41 -14.76 -2.53 -7.65
N THR A 42 -15.80 -1.74 -7.39
CA THR A 42 -15.91 -0.38 -7.90
C THR A 42 -14.92 0.53 -7.17
N PRO A 43 -14.11 1.33 -7.87
CA PRO A 43 -13.19 2.30 -7.27
C PRO A 43 -13.95 3.38 -6.48
N GLU A 44 -13.44 3.76 -5.33
CA GLU A 44 -14.01 4.85 -4.53
C GLU A 44 -13.25 6.16 -4.75
N GLY A 45 -13.96 7.30 -4.78
CA GLY A 45 -13.36 8.63 -4.88
C GLY A 45 -12.73 8.96 -6.24
N TYR A 46 -13.08 8.19 -7.28
CA TYR A 46 -12.53 8.41 -8.63
C TYR A 46 -13.42 9.32 -9.49
N VAL A 47 -14.75 9.14 -9.40
CA VAL A 47 -15.76 10.00 -10.03
C VAL A 47 -16.90 10.25 -9.04
N THR A 48 -17.39 11.46 -8.98
CA THR A 48 -18.38 11.92 -7.98
C THR A 48 -19.84 11.76 -8.42
N ALA A 49 -20.11 11.42 -9.68
CA ALA A 49 -21.47 11.37 -10.21
C ALA A 49 -22.21 10.08 -9.83
N ALA A 50 -23.25 10.17 -9.03
CA ALA A 50 -24.14 9.06 -8.67
C ALA A 50 -24.75 8.35 -9.90
N SER A 51 -25.00 9.09 -11.00
CA SER A 51 -25.47 8.56 -12.27
C SER A 51 -24.51 7.57 -12.91
N LEU A 52 -23.19 7.75 -12.72
CA LEU A 52 -22.17 6.85 -13.27
C LEU A 52 -22.13 5.52 -12.52
N SER A 53 -22.33 5.53 -11.21
CA SER A 53 -22.38 4.28 -10.43
C SER A 53 -23.56 3.41 -10.85
N ARG A 54 -24.73 4.02 -11.08
CA ARG A 54 -25.89 3.30 -11.59
C ARG A 54 -25.64 2.73 -13.00
N PHE A 55 -25.07 3.54 -13.88
CA PHE A 55 -24.71 3.11 -15.23
C PHE A 55 -23.74 1.93 -15.24
N VAL A 56 -22.75 1.92 -14.33
CA VAL A 56 -21.83 0.77 -14.16
C VAL A 56 -22.56 -0.50 -13.71
N GLU A 57 -23.55 -0.40 -12.80
CA GLU A 57 -24.34 -1.56 -12.39
C GLU A 57 -25.20 -2.11 -13.54
N ASP A 58 -25.78 -1.24 -14.37
CA ASP A 58 -26.52 -1.64 -15.56
C ASP A 58 -25.60 -2.39 -16.57
N LEU A 59 -24.37 -1.89 -16.78
CA LEU A 59 -23.39 -2.56 -17.64
C LEU A 59 -22.92 -3.90 -17.09
N LYS A 60 -22.77 -4.03 -15.77
CA LYS A 60 -22.46 -5.32 -15.13
C LYS A 60 -23.57 -6.36 -15.37
N ALA A 61 -24.83 -5.93 -15.27
CA ALA A 61 -25.99 -6.80 -15.49
C ALA A 61 -26.09 -7.28 -16.94
N ALA A 62 -25.71 -6.42 -17.90
CA ALA A 62 -25.75 -6.72 -19.33
C ALA A 62 -24.65 -7.71 -19.79
N ASN A 63 -23.58 -7.87 -19.03
CA ASN A 63 -22.47 -8.83 -19.25
C ASN A 63 -21.91 -8.85 -20.68
N HIS A 64 -21.70 -7.69 -21.26
CA HIS A 64 -21.10 -7.56 -22.59
C HIS A 64 -19.62 -7.96 -22.62
N PRO A 65 -19.08 -8.43 -23.77
CA PRO A 65 -17.65 -8.61 -23.96
C PRO A 65 -16.91 -7.28 -23.71
N ILE A 66 -15.92 -7.28 -22.80
CA ILE A 66 -15.28 -6.06 -22.32
C ILE A 66 -14.66 -5.23 -23.45
N ASN A 67 -14.04 -5.89 -24.44
CA ASN A 67 -13.42 -5.21 -25.57
C ASN A 67 -14.43 -4.44 -26.43
N ALA A 68 -15.56 -5.10 -26.78
CA ALA A 68 -16.64 -4.51 -27.54
C ALA A 68 -17.31 -3.37 -26.77
N LEU A 69 -17.49 -3.54 -25.46
CA LEU A 69 -18.06 -2.52 -24.58
C LEU A 69 -17.17 -1.26 -24.54
N ILE A 70 -15.88 -1.41 -24.23
CA ILE A 70 -14.97 -0.27 -24.12
C ILE A 70 -14.81 0.47 -25.46
N PHE A 71 -14.66 -0.28 -26.56
CA PHE A 71 -14.63 0.34 -27.89
C PHE A 71 -15.92 1.14 -28.19
N SER A 72 -17.10 0.59 -27.89
CA SER A 72 -18.38 1.27 -28.12
C SER A 72 -18.54 2.53 -27.27
N LEU A 73 -18.07 2.51 -26.00
CA LEU A 73 -18.07 3.69 -25.14
C LEU A 73 -17.13 4.79 -25.70
N CYS A 74 -15.93 4.42 -26.12
CA CYS A 74 -15.00 5.34 -26.78
C CYS A 74 -15.59 5.94 -28.06
N ALA A 75 -16.22 5.10 -28.91
CA ALA A 75 -16.85 5.53 -30.15
C ALA A 75 -17.96 6.56 -29.89
N LEU A 76 -18.89 6.27 -28.99
CA LEU A 76 -19.97 7.18 -28.60
C LEU A 76 -19.43 8.49 -28.01
N TYR A 77 -18.35 8.42 -27.23
CA TYR A 77 -17.72 9.58 -26.63
C TYR A 77 -17.12 10.51 -27.68
N LEU A 78 -16.41 9.97 -28.68
CA LEU A 78 -15.86 10.71 -29.81
C LEU A 78 -16.95 11.33 -30.69
N GLU A 79 -17.99 10.58 -31.03
CA GLU A 79 -19.12 11.03 -31.87
C GLU A 79 -19.91 12.15 -31.18
N HIS A 80 -20.12 12.06 -29.87
CA HIS A 80 -20.87 13.06 -29.12
C HIS A 80 -20.15 14.40 -29.01
N ASN A 81 -18.80 14.41 -28.92
CA ASN A 81 -18.01 15.57 -28.52
C ASN A 81 -17.47 16.41 -29.69
N LYS A 82 -17.86 16.14 -30.94
CA LYS A 82 -17.46 16.92 -32.12
C LYS A 82 -15.93 17.12 -32.20
N VAL A 83 -15.18 16.05 -32.18
CA VAL A 83 -13.71 16.05 -32.23
C VAL A 83 -13.20 16.26 -33.67
N ASN A 84 -11.90 16.54 -33.81
CA ASN A 84 -11.24 16.62 -35.13
C ASN A 84 -11.51 15.37 -35.96
N GLU A 85 -11.99 15.56 -37.18
CA GLU A 85 -12.44 14.49 -38.08
C GLU A 85 -11.29 13.53 -38.48
N GLY A 86 -10.09 14.05 -38.71
CA GLY A 86 -8.90 13.24 -39.01
C GLY A 86 -8.54 12.32 -37.85
N ASN A 87 -8.57 12.82 -36.62
CA ASN A 87 -8.29 12.03 -35.41
C ASN A 87 -9.38 11.00 -35.15
N ARG A 88 -10.65 11.35 -35.37
CA ARG A 88 -11.76 10.42 -35.28
C ARG A 88 -11.63 9.27 -36.27
N LYS A 89 -11.37 9.59 -37.55
CA LYS A 89 -11.18 8.59 -38.62
C LYS A 89 -10.02 7.65 -38.28
N ARG A 90 -8.85 8.21 -37.90
CA ARG A 90 -7.67 7.42 -37.52
C ARG A 90 -7.92 6.52 -36.34
N PHE A 91 -8.68 6.96 -35.33
CA PHE A 91 -9.06 6.14 -34.18
C PHE A 91 -9.89 4.93 -34.62
N PHE A 92 -10.92 5.11 -35.46
CA PHE A 92 -11.74 4.00 -35.95
C PHE A 92 -10.96 3.05 -36.86
N GLU A 93 -10.01 3.54 -37.65
CA GLU A 93 -9.13 2.68 -38.47
C GLU A 93 -8.21 1.83 -37.59
N GLU A 94 -7.61 2.42 -36.56
CA GLU A 94 -6.71 1.74 -35.61
C GLU A 94 -7.42 0.63 -34.81
N TYR A 95 -8.68 0.83 -34.48
CA TYR A 95 -9.47 -0.10 -33.65
C TYR A 95 -10.57 -0.83 -34.42
N ALA A 96 -10.46 -0.92 -35.74
CA ALA A 96 -11.45 -1.54 -36.61
C ALA A 96 -11.73 -3.03 -36.32
N GLN A 97 -10.80 -3.71 -35.66
CA GLN A 97 -10.95 -5.12 -35.25
C GLN A 97 -11.97 -5.33 -34.11
N TYR A 98 -12.36 -4.28 -33.39
CA TYR A 98 -13.30 -4.40 -32.28
C TYR A 98 -14.74 -4.24 -32.76
N GLN A 99 -15.59 -5.15 -32.30
CA GLN A 99 -17.02 -5.12 -32.62
C GLN A 99 -17.70 -3.97 -31.85
N ARG A 100 -18.53 -3.21 -32.56
CA ARG A 100 -19.40 -2.21 -31.95
C ARG A 100 -20.69 -2.87 -31.46
N ILE A 101 -21.13 -2.51 -30.25
CA ILE A 101 -22.43 -2.88 -29.68
C ILE A 101 -23.28 -1.63 -29.48
N ASP A 102 -24.60 -1.80 -29.53
CA ASP A 102 -25.52 -0.71 -29.27
C ASP A 102 -25.62 -0.45 -27.76
N LEU A 103 -25.37 0.79 -27.33
CA LEU A 103 -25.36 1.21 -25.95
C LEU A 103 -26.08 2.53 -25.76
N SER A 104 -26.95 2.60 -24.76
CA SER A 104 -27.54 3.84 -24.32
C SER A 104 -26.71 4.46 -23.20
N VAL A 105 -25.97 5.52 -23.49
CA VAL A 105 -25.15 6.26 -22.53
C VAL A 105 -25.80 7.61 -22.21
N PRO A 106 -26.03 7.95 -20.93
CA PRO A 106 -26.61 9.25 -20.56
C PRO A 106 -25.79 10.42 -21.11
N ARG A 107 -26.45 11.39 -21.73
CA ARG A 107 -25.80 12.58 -22.33
C ARG A 107 -24.90 13.32 -21.37
N GLN A 108 -25.26 13.40 -20.12
CA GLN A 108 -24.46 14.07 -19.06
C GLN A 108 -23.12 13.38 -18.83
N ILE A 109 -23.04 12.05 -19.00
CA ILE A 109 -21.79 11.29 -18.90
C ILE A 109 -20.93 11.57 -20.14
N LEU A 110 -21.51 11.53 -21.34
CA LEU A 110 -20.80 11.80 -22.61
C LEU A 110 -20.25 13.23 -22.68
N LYS A 111 -20.86 14.20 -22.02
CA LYS A 111 -20.37 15.60 -21.95
C LYS A 111 -19.23 15.81 -20.98
N ASN A 112 -18.94 14.87 -20.11
CA ASN A 112 -17.88 15.01 -19.11
C ASN A 112 -16.51 14.82 -19.79
N ARG A 113 -15.79 15.93 -19.99
CA ARG A 113 -14.46 15.96 -20.62
C ARG A 113 -13.31 16.08 -19.61
N GLN A 114 -13.63 16.24 -18.33
CA GLN A 114 -12.64 16.52 -17.27
C GLN A 114 -12.28 15.28 -16.47
N ASP A 115 -13.17 14.29 -16.43
CA ASP A 115 -12.99 13.07 -15.67
C ASP A 115 -12.81 11.87 -16.58
N ASP A 116 -11.99 10.93 -16.14
CA ASP A 116 -11.76 9.66 -16.81
C ASP A 116 -12.91 8.66 -16.52
N TRP A 117 -14.10 8.98 -17.00
CA TRP A 117 -15.28 8.16 -16.74
C TRP A 117 -15.24 6.80 -17.44
N ILE A 118 -14.60 6.69 -18.64
CA ILE A 118 -14.46 5.41 -19.34
C ILE A 118 -13.46 4.53 -18.59
N GLY A 119 -12.33 5.08 -18.13
CA GLY A 119 -11.38 4.37 -17.28
C GLY A 119 -12.01 3.88 -15.97
N PHE A 120 -12.89 4.69 -15.36
CA PHE A 120 -13.67 4.27 -14.20
C PHE A 120 -14.59 3.07 -14.51
N VAL A 121 -15.30 3.09 -15.65
CA VAL A 121 -16.13 1.97 -16.09
C VAL A 121 -15.27 0.73 -16.33
N TYR A 122 -14.17 0.86 -17.06
CA TYR A 122 -13.24 -0.24 -17.34
C TYR A 122 -12.72 -0.88 -16.06
N GLN A 123 -12.23 -0.08 -15.13
CA GLN A 123 -11.77 -0.58 -13.84
C GLN A 123 -12.88 -1.22 -13.01
N SER A 124 -14.11 -0.65 -13.04
CA SER A 124 -15.25 -1.18 -12.32
C SER A 124 -15.75 -2.54 -12.87
N LEU A 125 -15.39 -2.89 -14.08
CA LEU A 125 -15.74 -4.15 -14.74
C LEU A 125 -14.59 -5.17 -14.72
N THR A 126 -13.37 -4.74 -14.40
CA THR A 126 -12.19 -5.61 -14.35
C THR A 126 -12.11 -6.36 -13.02
N ALA A 127 -11.92 -7.67 -13.06
CA ALA A 127 -11.80 -8.53 -11.88
C ALA A 127 -10.61 -8.14 -10.99
N GLU A 128 -10.77 -8.23 -9.66
CA GLU A 128 -9.72 -7.92 -8.68
C GLU A 128 -8.41 -8.69 -8.94
N GLY A 129 -8.53 -9.95 -9.33
CA GLY A 129 -7.38 -10.80 -9.65
C GLY A 129 -6.54 -10.27 -10.81
N HIS A 130 -7.18 -9.82 -11.87
CA HIS A 130 -6.52 -9.23 -13.04
C HIS A 130 -5.81 -7.93 -12.67
N ARG A 131 -6.46 -7.06 -11.89
CA ARG A 131 -5.84 -5.81 -11.39
C ARG A 131 -4.60 -6.05 -10.55
N ILE A 132 -4.65 -7.05 -9.65
CA ILE A 132 -3.51 -7.40 -8.78
C ILE A 132 -2.33 -7.96 -9.58
N ILE A 133 -2.58 -8.80 -10.59
CA ILE A 133 -1.53 -9.40 -11.43
C ILE A 133 -0.81 -8.31 -12.23
N ASN A 134 -1.57 -7.40 -12.82
CA ASN A 134 -1.04 -6.38 -13.72
C ASN A 134 -0.62 -5.08 -12.99
N GLY A 135 -0.88 -4.98 -11.67
CA GLY A 135 -0.59 -3.77 -10.90
C GLY A 135 -1.50 -2.58 -11.25
N LEU A 136 -2.66 -2.84 -11.85
CA LEU A 136 -3.60 -1.82 -12.33
C LEU A 136 -4.34 -1.16 -11.15
N TYR A 137 -3.77 -0.11 -10.63
CA TYR A 137 -4.40 0.76 -9.61
C TYR A 137 -4.46 2.18 -10.16
N TYR A 138 -5.66 2.60 -10.57
CA TYR A 138 -5.86 3.98 -11.01
C TYR A 138 -5.67 4.97 -9.87
N THR A 139 -4.97 6.05 -10.18
CA THR A 139 -4.68 7.10 -9.22
C THR A 139 -5.90 8.00 -9.03
N LYS A 140 -6.27 8.27 -7.79
CA LYS A 140 -7.38 9.20 -7.49
C LYS A 140 -7.07 10.60 -8.02
N PRO A 141 -8.07 11.33 -8.59
CA PRO A 141 -7.84 12.67 -9.13
C PRO A 141 -7.20 13.65 -8.16
N VAL A 142 -7.50 13.57 -6.86
CA VAL A 142 -6.90 14.42 -5.84
C VAL A 142 -5.38 14.22 -5.76
N ILE A 143 -4.91 12.97 -5.81
CA ILE A 143 -3.48 12.64 -5.79
C ILE A 143 -2.81 13.12 -7.08
N VAL A 144 -3.48 12.91 -8.24
CA VAL A 144 -2.96 13.39 -9.54
C VAL A 144 -2.79 14.90 -9.52
N ASN A 145 -3.79 15.66 -9.06
CA ASN A 145 -3.72 17.11 -8.96
C ASN A 145 -2.57 17.57 -8.05
N GLU A 146 -2.35 16.88 -6.93
CA GLU A 146 -1.24 17.20 -6.03
C GLU A 146 0.13 16.89 -6.65
N MET A 147 0.26 15.77 -7.38
CA MET A 147 1.51 15.44 -8.08
C MET A 147 1.82 16.41 -9.23
N LEU A 148 0.79 17.02 -9.82
CA LEU A 148 0.89 17.97 -10.93
C LEU A 148 0.90 19.44 -10.49
N SER A 149 0.70 19.76 -9.22
CA SER A 149 0.45 21.12 -8.72
C SER A 149 1.48 22.17 -9.16
N ASP A 150 2.74 21.75 -9.27
CA ASP A 150 3.86 22.63 -9.63
C ASP A 150 4.33 22.41 -11.08
N ILE A 151 3.58 21.65 -11.88
CA ILE A 151 3.95 21.33 -13.27
C ILE A 151 3.17 22.24 -14.22
N ARG A 152 3.91 23.06 -14.93
CA ARG A 152 3.40 23.88 -16.04
C ARG A 152 4.23 23.59 -17.28
N ILE A 153 3.61 22.97 -18.27
CA ILE A 153 4.29 22.62 -19.50
C ILE A 153 4.35 23.86 -20.41
N LEU A 154 5.55 24.39 -20.60
CA LEU A 154 5.81 25.53 -21.46
C LEU A 154 5.93 25.11 -22.92
N ASN A 155 5.99 26.09 -23.83
CA ASN A 155 6.21 25.83 -25.26
C ASN A 155 7.55 25.11 -25.48
N GLY A 156 7.51 23.98 -26.18
CA GLY A 156 8.69 23.18 -26.49
C GLY A 156 9.05 22.16 -25.38
N GLU A 157 8.42 22.23 -24.22
CA GLU A 157 8.56 21.20 -23.18
C GLU A 157 7.68 19.99 -23.47
N THR A 158 8.08 18.83 -22.94
CA THR A 158 7.43 17.55 -23.18
C THR A 158 7.19 16.80 -21.88
N PHE A 159 6.12 16.02 -21.86
CA PHE A 159 5.67 15.24 -20.71
C PHE A 159 5.52 13.77 -21.11
N LEU A 160 6.03 12.86 -20.27
CA LEU A 160 5.86 11.42 -20.42
C LEU A 160 5.15 10.83 -19.20
N ASP A 161 4.18 9.95 -19.44
CA ASP A 161 3.68 8.99 -18.47
C ASP A 161 3.99 7.56 -18.96
N PRO A 162 5.00 6.86 -18.38
CA PRO A 162 5.47 5.56 -18.85
C PRO A 162 4.56 4.38 -18.49
N CYS A 163 3.47 4.61 -17.75
CA CYS A 163 2.41 3.63 -17.47
C CYS A 163 1.06 4.35 -17.30
N CYS A 164 0.64 4.99 -18.41
CA CYS A 164 -0.38 6.03 -18.40
C CYS A 164 -1.82 5.52 -18.12
N GLY A 165 -2.07 4.21 -18.16
CA GLY A 165 -3.40 3.67 -18.04
C GLY A 165 -4.37 4.34 -19.03
N SER A 166 -5.51 4.77 -18.53
CA SER A 166 -6.53 5.51 -19.28
C SER A 166 -6.23 7.02 -19.47
N GLY A 167 -5.04 7.49 -19.03
CA GLY A 167 -4.57 8.86 -19.29
C GLY A 167 -4.99 9.91 -18.26
N ILE A 168 -5.24 9.53 -17.00
CA ILE A 168 -5.73 10.48 -15.98
C ILE A 168 -4.77 11.64 -15.73
N PHE A 169 -3.45 11.43 -15.77
CA PHE A 169 -2.47 12.51 -15.61
C PHE A 169 -2.61 13.53 -16.75
N PHE A 170 -2.77 13.08 -17.97
CA PHE A 170 -2.97 13.98 -19.12
C PHE A 170 -4.27 14.79 -19.03
N LEU A 171 -5.35 14.17 -18.52
CA LEU A 171 -6.62 14.86 -18.35
C LEU A 171 -6.55 16.01 -17.33
N LYS A 172 -5.67 15.90 -16.34
CA LYS A 172 -5.52 16.91 -15.26
C LYS A 172 -4.41 17.93 -15.55
N LEU A 173 -3.61 17.76 -16.61
CA LEU A 173 -2.66 18.79 -17.04
C LEU A 173 -3.41 19.99 -17.63
N GLU A 174 -3.18 21.17 -17.05
CA GLU A 174 -3.67 22.44 -17.57
C GLU A 174 -2.65 23.02 -18.56
N HIS A 175 -3.12 23.77 -19.57
CA HIS A 175 -2.30 24.50 -20.54
C HIS A 175 -1.34 23.66 -21.41
N ALA A 176 -1.38 22.33 -21.36
CA ALA A 176 -0.64 21.46 -22.25
C ALA A 176 -1.28 21.36 -23.63
N ARG A 177 -0.49 21.06 -24.64
CA ARG A 177 -0.94 20.76 -26.01
C ARG A 177 -0.70 19.28 -26.32
N MET A 178 -1.49 18.73 -27.26
CA MET A 178 -1.44 17.32 -27.63
C MET A 178 -0.05 16.83 -28.00
N GLU A 179 0.68 17.63 -28.80
CA GLU A 179 2.03 17.30 -29.29
C GLU A 179 3.10 17.24 -28.19
N GLN A 180 2.81 17.73 -27.00
CA GLN A 180 3.72 17.72 -25.86
C GLN A 180 3.58 16.47 -24.99
N LEU A 181 2.51 15.67 -25.22
CA LEU A 181 2.11 14.57 -24.34
C LEU A 181 2.43 13.21 -24.92
N PHE A 182 3.17 12.41 -24.19
CA PHE A 182 3.57 11.06 -24.54
C PHE A 182 3.14 10.08 -23.45
N GLY A 183 2.59 8.94 -23.84
CA GLY A 183 2.17 7.91 -22.90
C GLY A 183 2.52 6.52 -23.38
N ILE A 184 2.78 5.64 -22.43
CA ILE A 184 3.02 4.22 -22.70
C ILE A 184 2.18 3.41 -21.71
N ASP A 185 1.54 2.35 -22.19
CA ASP A 185 0.93 1.33 -21.36
C ASP A 185 0.95 -0.02 -22.10
N ASN A 186 0.96 -1.12 -21.36
CA ASN A 186 0.94 -2.46 -21.94
C ASN A 186 -0.50 -2.99 -22.15
N ASP A 187 -1.50 -2.35 -21.55
CA ASP A 187 -2.90 -2.73 -21.67
C ASP A 187 -3.55 -2.07 -22.90
N PRO A 188 -3.93 -2.83 -23.95
CA PRO A 188 -4.50 -2.28 -25.16
C PRO A 188 -5.80 -1.50 -24.95
N LEU A 189 -6.63 -1.90 -23.97
CA LEU A 189 -7.88 -1.19 -23.67
C LEU A 189 -7.62 0.11 -22.93
N ALA A 190 -6.65 0.14 -22.03
CA ALA A 190 -6.24 1.37 -21.36
C ALA A 190 -5.69 2.38 -22.37
N VAL A 191 -4.84 1.94 -23.30
CA VAL A 191 -4.32 2.78 -24.41
C VAL A 191 -5.45 3.33 -25.29
N MET A 192 -6.43 2.50 -25.65
CA MET A 192 -7.61 2.93 -26.40
C MET A 192 -8.38 4.03 -25.67
N ILE A 193 -8.62 3.85 -24.37
CA ILE A 193 -9.32 4.84 -23.53
C ILE A 193 -8.51 6.13 -23.45
N ALA A 194 -7.19 6.04 -23.21
CA ALA A 194 -6.32 7.20 -23.13
C ALA A 194 -6.35 8.04 -24.42
N LYS A 195 -6.30 7.38 -25.59
CA LYS A 195 -6.42 8.05 -26.89
C LYS A 195 -7.78 8.73 -27.05
N ALA A 196 -8.88 8.05 -26.74
CA ALA A 196 -10.22 8.65 -26.81
C ALA A 196 -10.35 9.87 -25.87
N ASN A 197 -9.87 9.76 -24.65
CA ASN A 197 -9.85 10.83 -23.65
C ASN A 197 -9.07 12.06 -24.17
N LEU A 198 -7.89 11.84 -24.74
CA LEU A 198 -7.07 12.93 -25.28
C LEU A 198 -7.67 13.57 -26.51
N ILE A 199 -8.23 12.79 -27.45
CA ILE A 199 -8.92 13.32 -28.64
C ILE A 199 -10.10 14.21 -28.22
N VAL A 200 -10.84 13.84 -27.17
CA VAL A 200 -11.95 14.66 -26.68
C VAL A 200 -11.46 15.89 -25.92
N LYS A 201 -10.42 15.77 -25.10
CA LYS A 201 -9.83 16.91 -24.37
C LYS A 201 -9.30 17.97 -25.34
N PHE A 202 -8.57 17.55 -26.36
CA PHE A 202 -7.95 18.41 -27.36
C PHE A 202 -8.71 18.35 -28.70
N ASN A 203 -10.02 18.52 -28.65
CA ASN A 203 -10.96 18.24 -29.72
C ASN A 203 -10.69 18.98 -31.03
N GLU A 204 -9.98 20.10 -31.00
CA GLU A 204 -9.60 20.90 -32.19
C GLU A 204 -8.22 20.53 -32.74
N SER A 205 -7.41 19.77 -31.97
CA SER A 205 -6.05 19.39 -32.43
C SER A 205 -6.10 18.47 -33.63
N ALA A 206 -5.24 18.75 -34.62
CA ALA A 206 -4.99 17.84 -35.75
C ALA A 206 -3.92 16.77 -35.42
N VAL A 207 -3.20 16.93 -34.32
CA VAL A 207 -2.20 15.96 -33.83
C VAL A 207 -2.91 14.75 -33.22
N TYR A 208 -2.52 13.54 -33.62
CA TYR A 208 -3.03 12.31 -33.04
C TYR A 208 -2.30 12.00 -31.73
N PRO A 209 -2.98 11.45 -30.70
CA PRO A 209 -2.36 11.15 -29.41
C PRO A 209 -1.13 10.23 -29.53
N GLN A 210 -0.03 10.63 -28.92
CA GLN A 210 1.24 9.88 -28.91
C GLN A 210 1.23 8.90 -27.72
N ILE A 211 0.29 7.97 -27.75
CA ILE A 211 0.12 6.92 -26.75
C ILE A 211 0.45 5.57 -27.41
N TYR A 212 1.40 4.85 -26.82
CA TYR A 212 1.97 3.63 -27.38
C TYR A 212 1.62 2.42 -26.53
N GLN A 213 1.14 1.34 -27.19
CA GLN A 213 0.92 0.06 -26.53
C GLN A 213 2.21 -0.74 -26.55
N MET A 214 2.89 -0.84 -25.40
CA MET A 214 4.10 -1.66 -25.26
C MET A 214 4.47 -1.87 -23.79
N ASP A 215 5.34 -2.83 -23.53
CA ASP A 215 6.04 -2.93 -22.23
C ASP A 215 7.16 -1.87 -22.19
N PHE A 216 7.02 -0.91 -21.27
CA PHE A 216 7.99 0.19 -21.13
C PHE A 216 9.40 -0.32 -20.82
N LEU A 217 9.53 -1.27 -19.90
CA LEU A 217 10.84 -1.76 -19.46
C LEU A 217 11.59 -2.52 -20.57
N LEU A 218 10.85 -3.16 -21.50
CA LEU A 218 11.45 -3.93 -22.60
C LEU A 218 11.68 -3.09 -23.85
N HIS A 219 10.80 -2.13 -24.16
CA HIS A 219 10.74 -1.54 -25.49
C HIS A 219 10.93 -0.03 -25.51
N ALA A 220 10.99 0.66 -24.36
CA ALA A 220 11.12 2.12 -24.33
C ALA A 220 12.35 2.62 -25.09
N ALA A 221 13.50 1.98 -24.92
CA ALA A 221 14.74 2.39 -25.60
C ALA A 221 14.63 2.35 -27.12
N SER A 222 14.00 1.31 -27.68
CA SER A 222 13.81 1.19 -29.13
C SER A 222 12.70 2.08 -29.68
N ALA A 223 11.66 2.35 -28.89
CA ALA A 223 10.49 3.10 -29.33
C ALA A 223 10.66 4.62 -29.18
N LEU A 224 11.28 5.05 -28.10
CA LEU A 224 11.52 6.48 -27.81
C LEU A 224 12.85 6.98 -28.38
N GLY A 225 13.82 6.07 -28.64
CA GLY A 225 15.13 6.45 -29.16
C GLY A 225 15.81 7.51 -28.29
N ASP A 226 16.20 8.62 -28.93
CA ASP A 226 16.88 9.74 -28.26
C ASP A 226 15.93 10.77 -27.64
N LEU A 227 14.62 10.53 -27.67
CA LEU A 227 13.65 11.44 -27.04
C LEU A 227 13.95 11.59 -25.56
N LYS A 228 13.92 12.84 -25.09
CA LYS A 228 14.05 13.20 -23.67
C LYS A 228 12.91 14.13 -23.29
N PHE A 229 12.50 14.02 -22.03
CA PHE A 229 11.32 14.70 -21.51
C PHE A 229 11.71 15.69 -20.40
N ASP A 230 10.99 16.80 -20.35
CA ASP A 230 11.13 17.79 -19.29
C ASP A 230 10.46 17.31 -18.00
N TYR A 231 9.33 16.61 -18.15
CA TYR A 231 8.56 16.05 -17.05
C TYR A 231 8.24 14.57 -17.29
N ILE A 232 8.45 13.75 -16.28
CA ILE A 232 8.01 12.35 -16.26
C ILE A 232 7.23 12.14 -14.96
N VAL A 233 5.92 11.89 -15.08
CA VAL A 233 5.04 11.74 -13.90
C VAL A 233 4.16 10.52 -14.07
N THR A 234 4.13 9.65 -13.05
CA THR A 234 3.38 8.40 -13.14
C THR A 234 3.08 7.75 -11.80
N ASN A 235 2.12 6.84 -11.81
CA ASN A 235 1.93 5.82 -10.79
C ASN A 235 2.32 4.46 -11.38
N PRO A 236 3.57 3.99 -11.19
CA PRO A 236 4.04 2.73 -11.78
C PRO A 236 3.39 1.50 -11.12
N PRO A 237 3.44 0.33 -11.76
CA PRO A 237 3.02 -0.91 -11.12
C PRO A 237 3.95 -1.26 -9.93
N TRP A 238 3.36 -1.70 -8.79
CA TRP A 238 4.09 -2.04 -7.57
C TRP A 238 4.26 -3.54 -7.39
N GLY A 239 5.31 -3.90 -6.68
CA GLY A 239 5.62 -5.24 -6.26
C GLY A 239 6.72 -5.91 -7.07
N THR A 240 7.23 -7.01 -6.54
CA THR A 240 8.35 -7.72 -7.15
C THR A 240 7.93 -8.44 -8.43
N GLU A 241 8.73 -8.32 -9.45
CA GLU A 241 8.54 -9.02 -10.72
C GLU A 241 8.69 -10.54 -10.54
N LYS A 242 7.79 -11.29 -11.18
CA LYS A 242 7.87 -12.74 -11.20
C LYS A 242 8.65 -13.17 -12.44
N GLY A 243 9.64 -14.05 -12.25
CA GLY A 243 10.39 -14.63 -13.35
C GLY A 243 11.59 -13.82 -13.84
N LYS A 244 11.89 -12.67 -13.20
CA LYS A 244 13.06 -11.84 -13.53
C LYS A 244 13.18 -11.55 -15.04
N GLN A 245 12.09 -11.05 -15.64
CA GLN A 245 12.04 -10.77 -17.08
C GLN A 245 12.89 -9.56 -17.47
N HIS A 246 13.07 -8.61 -16.52
CA HIS A 246 13.86 -7.40 -16.75
C HIS A 246 15.16 -7.49 -15.94
N GLU A 247 16.28 -7.51 -16.64
CA GLU A 247 17.59 -7.41 -16.04
C GLU A 247 17.95 -5.95 -15.80
N SER A 248 18.45 -5.64 -14.62
CA SER A 248 18.95 -4.33 -14.26
C SER A 248 20.22 -4.47 -13.43
N GLU A 249 21.27 -3.78 -13.83
CA GLU A 249 22.50 -3.70 -13.04
C GLU A 249 22.34 -2.86 -11.77
N VAL A 250 21.34 -1.97 -11.77
CA VAL A 250 21.09 -1.02 -10.67
C VAL A 250 20.09 -1.58 -9.68
N ILE A 251 18.98 -2.16 -10.14
CA ILE A 251 17.88 -2.65 -9.30
C ILE A 251 17.89 -4.17 -9.24
N VAL A 252 18.55 -4.72 -8.23
CA VAL A 252 18.66 -6.16 -7.98
C VAL A 252 17.50 -6.74 -7.17
N SER A 253 16.70 -5.89 -6.53
CA SER A 253 15.50 -6.28 -5.79
C SER A 253 14.33 -6.70 -6.68
N HIS A 254 14.41 -6.45 -8.00
CA HIS A 254 13.35 -6.70 -8.99
C HIS A 254 11.99 -6.10 -8.60
N GLU A 255 11.99 -5.02 -7.86
CA GLU A 255 10.77 -4.28 -7.54
C GLU A 255 10.39 -3.40 -8.73
N LYS A 256 9.16 -3.58 -9.24
CA LYS A 256 8.72 -2.97 -10.51
C LYS A 256 8.79 -1.44 -10.50
N ALA A 257 8.29 -0.81 -9.43
CA ALA A 257 8.31 0.65 -9.38
C ALA A 257 9.74 1.22 -9.37
N SER A 258 10.70 0.50 -8.77
CA SER A 258 12.11 0.86 -8.81
C SER A 258 12.70 0.73 -10.22
N LEU A 259 12.35 -0.36 -10.93
CA LEU A 259 12.75 -0.56 -12.33
C LEU A 259 12.19 0.55 -13.24
N PHE A 260 10.89 0.84 -13.12
CA PHE A 260 10.26 1.94 -13.86
C PHE A 260 10.91 3.29 -13.58
N PHE A 261 11.25 3.56 -12.32
CA PHE A 261 11.88 4.81 -11.91
C PHE A 261 13.26 4.98 -12.56
N THR A 262 14.13 3.97 -12.43
CA THR A 262 15.49 4.04 -12.98
C THR A 262 15.51 4.07 -14.50
N GLU A 263 14.63 3.32 -15.17
CA GLU A 263 14.49 3.37 -16.62
C GLU A 263 13.97 4.72 -17.10
N SER A 264 12.94 5.26 -16.46
CA SER A 264 12.41 6.59 -16.79
C SER A 264 13.43 7.70 -16.63
N PHE A 265 14.30 7.61 -15.63
CA PHE A 265 15.35 8.60 -15.41
C PHE A 265 16.34 8.73 -16.59
N LYS A 266 16.52 7.67 -17.38
CA LYS A 266 17.35 7.71 -18.59
C LYS A 266 16.74 8.64 -19.65
N PHE A 267 15.41 8.73 -19.73
CA PHE A 267 14.67 9.58 -20.67
C PHE A 267 14.44 11.01 -20.16
N LEU A 268 14.89 11.34 -18.95
CA LEU A 268 14.77 12.69 -18.42
C LEU A 268 15.83 13.62 -19.01
N LYS A 269 15.42 14.84 -19.42
CA LYS A 269 16.35 15.91 -19.82
C LYS A 269 17.18 16.38 -18.62
N GLN A 270 18.32 17.02 -18.91
CA GLN A 270 19.06 17.74 -17.88
C GLN A 270 18.16 18.84 -17.28
N ASN A 271 18.11 18.94 -15.95
CA ASN A 271 17.18 19.74 -15.15
C ASN A 271 15.70 19.31 -15.23
N GLY A 272 15.36 18.27 -15.98
CA GLY A 272 14.00 17.72 -16.02
C GLY A 272 13.57 17.16 -14.65
N VAL A 273 12.27 17.02 -14.47
CA VAL A 273 11.64 16.58 -13.22
C VAL A 273 10.95 15.24 -13.39
N LEU A 274 11.21 14.33 -12.48
CA LEU A 274 10.55 13.03 -12.38
C LEU A 274 9.77 12.96 -11.07
N CYS A 275 8.47 12.60 -11.14
CA CYS A 275 7.58 12.49 -9.98
C CYS A 275 6.83 11.16 -10.01
N PHE A 276 7.12 10.29 -9.06
CA PHE A 276 6.59 8.92 -9.00
C PHE A 276 5.80 8.68 -7.74
N LEU A 277 4.66 8.00 -7.87
CA LEU A 277 3.89 7.49 -6.74
C LEU A 277 4.45 6.13 -6.33
N LEU A 278 4.98 6.01 -5.12
CA LEU A 278 5.78 4.88 -4.66
C LEU A 278 5.30 4.35 -3.30
N PRO A 279 5.40 3.03 -3.04
CA PRO A 279 5.17 2.51 -1.70
C PRO A 279 6.29 2.97 -0.74
N THR A 280 5.93 3.37 0.47
CA THR A 280 6.90 3.85 1.50
C THR A 280 7.96 2.80 1.86
N SER A 281 7.67 1.52 1.63
CA SER A 281 8.61 0.42 1.85
C SER A 281 9.92 0.58 1.08
N LEU A 282 9.90 1.21 -0.10
CA LEU A 282 11.12 1.46 -0.89
C LEU A 282 12.13 2.33 -0.14
N LEU A 283 11.65 3.26 0.68
CA LEU A 283 12.51 4.17 1.41
C LEU A 283 13.02 3.62 2.75
N LYS A 284 12.46 2.52 3.25
CA LYS A 284 12.73 2.02 4.60
C LYS A 284 13.30 0.60 4.65
N ILE A 285 12.85 -0.32 3.79
CA ILE A 285 13.16 -1.76 3.91
C ILE A 285 14.52 -2.07 3.29
N LYS A 286 15.31 -2.93 3.95
CA LYS A 286 16.69 -3.28 3.56
C LYS A 286 16.78 -3.81 2.13
N VAL A 287 15.84 -4.65 1.68
CA VAL A 287 15.88 -5.26 0.35
C VAL A 287 15.84 -4.24 -0.79
N HIS A 288 15.34 -3.01 -0.52
CA HIS A 288 15.27 -1.92 -1.50
C HIS A 288 16.39 -0.87 -1.32
N SER A 289 17.53 -1.25 -0.73
CA SER A 289 18.69 -0.38 -0.59
C SER A 289 19.30 0.04 -1.93
N ASP A 290 19.19 -0.81 -2.95
CA ASP A 290 19.57 -0.53 -4.34
C ASP A 290 18.83 0.70 -4.90
N PHE A 291 17.51 0.75 -4.73
CA PHE A 291 16.69 1.90 -5.13
C PHE A 291 17.09 3.19 -4.38
N ARG A 292 17.27 3.09 -3.06
CA ARG A 292 17.68 4.27 -2.26
C ARG A 292 19.05 4.80 -2.66
N ARG A 293 20.01 3.91 -2.93
CA ARG A 293 21.32 4.30 -3.43
C ARG A 293 21.19 5.07 -4.74
N PHE A 294 20.40 4.55 -5.69
CA PHE A 294 20.16 5.26 -6.95
C PHE A 294 19.55 6.66 -6.72
N VAL A 295 18.47 6.75 -5.93
CA VAL A 295 17.80 8.02 -5.65
C VAL A 295 18.76 9.03 -5.01
N THR A 296 19.58 8.61 -4.06
CA THR A 296 20.42 9.52 -3.28
C THR A 296 21.71 9.93 -3.98
N HIS A 297 22.22 9.12 -4.93
CA HIS A 297 23.49 9.41 -5.63
C HIS A 297 23.29 9.93 -7.05
N GLU A 298 22.27 9.46 -7.75
CA GLU A 298 22.06 9.77 -9.17
C GLU A 298 21.02 10.87 -9.39
N THR A 299 20.19 11.18 -8.38
CA THR A 299 19.10 12.14 -8.52
C THR A 299 19.17 13.24 -7.48
N ARG A 300 18.77 14.46 -7.86
CA ARG A 300 18.56 15.55 -6.88
C ARG A 300 17.13 15.43 -6.31
N MET A 301 17.02 15.06 -5.04
CA MET A 301 15.73 15.03 -4.34
C MET A 301 15.19 16.44 -4.17
N GLU A 302 13.95 16.69 -4.57
CA GLU A 302 13.26 17.97 -4.42
C GLU A 302 12.22 17.93 -3.30
N SER A 303 11.30 16.97 -3.39
CA SER A 303 10.27 16.80 -2.37
C SER A 303 9.76 15.36 -2.27
N LEU A 304 9.20 15.06 -1.11
CA LEU A 304 8.57 13.81 -0.77
C LEU A 304 7.25 14.13 -0.05
N LYS A 305 6.12 13.69 -0.62
CA LYS A 305 4.82 13.88 0.00
C LYS A 305 4.24 12.57 0.50
N CYS A 306 3.83 12.54 1.75
CA CYS A 306 3.12 11.43 2.38
C CYS A 306 1.60 11.59 2.19
N TYR A 307 0.91 10.49 1.90
CA TYR A 307 -0.55 10.48 1.71
C TYR A 307 -1.25 9.72 2.81
N ARG A 308 -2.31 10.30 3.35
CA ARG A 308 -3.22 9.67 4.31
C ARG A 308 -4.15 8.64 3.65
N GLU A 309 -4.40 8.83 2.37
CA GLU A 309 -5.30 8.01 1.59
C GLU A 309 -4.69 6.65 1.29
N ARG A 310 -5.54 5.64 1.13
CA ARG A 310 -5.14 4.29 0.74
C ARG A 310 -5.94 3.83 -0.47
N PHE A 311 -5.30 3.08 -1.35
CA PHE A 311 -6.01 2.39 -2.42
C PHE A 311 -6.79 1.21 -1.85
N LYS A 312 -8.04 1.02 -2.29
CA LYS A 312 -8.87 -0.11 -1.84
C LYS A 312 -8.18 -1.44 -2.16
N GLY A 313 -7.93 -2.22 -1.13
CA GLY A 313 -7.22 -3.51 -1.27
C GLY A 313 -5.70 -3.43 -1.21
N VAL A 314 -5.11 -2.24 -1.21
CA VAL A 314 -3.68 -2.00 -0.94
C VAL A 314 -3.54 -1.55 0.51
N PHE A 315 -2.68 -2.24 1.23
CA PHE A 315 -2.48 -2.00 2.66
C PHE A 315 -1.16 -1.27 2.97
N THR A 316 -0.44 -0.89 1.95
CA THR A 316 0.86 -0.20 2.06
C THR A 316 0.63 1.30 1.95
N ASP A 317 1.22 2.07 2.86
CA ASP A 317 1.27 3.51 2.75
C ASP A 317 2.14 3.90 1.55
N PHE A 318 1.86 5.04 0.95
CA PHE A 318 2.57 5.48 -0.24
C PHE A 318 2.89 6.97 -0.19
N ILE A 319 3.81 7.35 -1.04
CA ILE A 319 4.35 8.69 -1.17
C ILE A 319 4.42 9.09 -2.64
N SER A 320 4.44 10.38 -2.95
CA SER A 320 5.06 10.86 -4.19
C SER A 320 6.48 11.33 -3.91
N LEU A 321 7.42 10.81 -4.69
CA LEU A 321 8.81 11.23 -4.69
C LEU A 321 9.10 12.07 -5.93
N ARG A 322 9.52 13.30 -5.73
CA ARG A 322 9.91 14.25 -6.78
C ARG A 322 11.42 14.44 -6.79
N VAL A 323 12.03 14.20 -7.91
CA VAL A 323 13.46 14.37 -8.14
C VAL A 323 13.72 15.13 -9.44
N SER A 324 14.90 15.70 -9.56
CA SER A 324 15.37 16.29 -10.83
C SER A 324 16.72 15.72 -11.26
N LYS A 325 17.00 15.80 -12.56
CA LYS A 325 18.27 15.39 -13.15
C LYS A 325 19.28 16.52 -13.05
N LYS A 326 19.72 16.79 -11.81
CA LYS A 326 20.76 17.78 -11.49
C LYS A 326 21.94 17.07 -10.83
N PRO A 327 23.17 17.59 -10.97
CA PRO A 327 24.31 17.06 -10.23
C PRO A 327 24.07 17.02 -8.72
N VAL A 328 24.51 15.96 -8.09
CA VAL A 328 24.46 15.78 -6.64
C VAL A 328 25.85 15.96 -6.06
N PHE A 329 26.01 16.89 -5.12
CA PHE A 329 27.28 17.16 -4.43
C PHE A 329 27.01 17.19 -2.92
N GLY A 330 27.65 16.31 -2.17
CA GLY A 330 27.54 16.29 -0.71
C GLY A 330 26.14 15.96 -0.20
N SER A 331 25.64 16.73 0.76
CA SER A 331 24.31 16.54 1.32
C SER A 331 23.19 16.96 0.37
N GLN A 332 22.06 16.29 0.47
CA GLN A 332 20.82 16.64 -0.24
C GLN A 332 19.82 17.29 0.70
N ASN A 333 19.30 18.44 0.32
CA ASN A 333 18.21 19.11 1.03
C ASN A 333 16.91 18.95 0.22
N TYR A 334 15.86 18.43 0.84
CA TYR A 334 14.55 18.23 0.22
C TYR A 334 13.42 18.55 1.19
N LEU A 335 12.22 18.71 0.64
CA LEU A 335 11.02 18.97 1.44
C LEU A 335 10.29 17.66 1.72
N VAL A 336 9.88 17.46 2.95
CA VAL A 336 8.90 16.43 3.33
C VAL A 336 7.58 17.13 3.60
N VAL A 337 6.56 16.76 2.83
CA VAL A 337 5.18 17.20 3.03
C VAL A 337 4.42 16.05 3.70
N GLY A 338 4.06 16.23 4.95
CA GLY A 338 3.37 15.22 5.74
C GLY A 338 1.90 15.04 5.34
N GLU A 339 1.24 14.08 5.96
CA GLU A 339 -0.15 13.69 5.65
C GLU A 339 -1.18 14.82 5.87
N ARG A 340 -0.84 15.81 6.67
CA ARG A 340 -1.67 16.99 6.98
C ARG A 340 -1.17 18.27 6.29
N ASN A 341 -0.36 18.11 5.24
CA ASN A 341 0.27 19.18 4.47
C ASN A 341 1.28 20.02 5.28
N GLU A 342 1.73 19.55 6.44
CA GLU A 342 2.87 20.16 7.14
C GLU A 342 4.14 19.97 6.31
N VAL A 343 4.95 21.02 6.22
CA VAL A 343 6.19 21.01 5.43
C VAL A 343 7.40 21.05 6.36
N SER A 344 8.29 20.10 6.19
CA SER A 344 9.58 20.02 6.89
C SER A 344 10.71 19.98 5.88
N ARG A 345 11.81 20.68 6.18
CA ARG A 345 13.03 20.57 5.37
C ARG A 345 13.93 19.51 5.99
N LYS A 346 14.32 18.54 5.19
CA LYS A 346 15.24 17.48 5.60
C LYS A 346 16.57 17.62 4.90
N GLU A 347 17.61 17.28 5.63
CA GLU A 347 18.94 17.08 5.08
C GLU A 347 19.28 15.59 5.13
N PHE A 348 19.83 15.09 4.05
CA PHE A 348 20.27 13.70 3.93
C PHE A 348 21.69 13.68 3.36
N VAL A 349 22.59 13.07 4.09
CA VAL A 349 23.95 12.80 3.61
C VAL A 349 23.96 11.40 3.03
N PRO A 350 24.15 11.26 1.69
CA PRO A 350 24.31 9.95 1.10
C PRO A 350 25.46 9.21 1.76
N ASN A 351 25.24 7.97 2.17
CA ASN A 351 26.27 7.09 2.69
C ASN A 351 26.15 5.70 2.04
N ASP A 352 27.25 4.97 2.07
CA ASP A 352 27.31 3.62 1.48
C ASP A 352 26.70 2.52 2.37
N ASP A 353 26.09 2.90 3.50
CA ASP A 353 25.39 1.95 4.34
C ASP A 353 24.19 1.38 3.58
N ALA A 354 24.25 0.07 3.33
CA ALA A 354 23.22 -0.68 2.61
C ALA A 354 21.82 -0.58 3.25
N PHE A 355 21.70 -0.05 4.47
CA PHE A 355 20.43 0.06 5.19
C PHE A 355 19.96 1.50 5.40
N CYS A 356 20.65 2.52 4.92
CA CYS A 356 20.28 3.90 5.19
C CYS A 356 18.85 4.24 4.72
N PRO A 357 17.85 4.35 5.62
CA PRO A 357 16.50 4.76 5.24
C PRO A 357 16.46 6.26 4.92
N ILE A 358 15.68 6.65 3.92
CA ILE A 358 15.43 8.07 3.62
C ILE A 358 14.42 8.61 4.63
N PRO A 359 14.70 9.70 5.35
CA PRO A 359 13.77 10.33 6.28
C PRO A 359 12.48 10.80 5.58
N ILE A 360 11.33 10.41 6.13
CA ILE A 360 10.01 10.76 5.57
C ILE A 360 9.05 11.35 6.61
N LEU A 361 9.50 11.51 7.84
CA LEU A 361 8.68 12.04 8.93
C LEU A 361 8.74 13.57 8.95
N SER A 362 7.62 14.20 9.30
CA SER A 362 7.60 15.62 9.59
C SER A 362 8.38 15.92 10.88
N ASP A 363 8.83 17.16 11.05
CA ASP A 363 9.54 17.58 12.26
C ASP A 363 8.66 17.41 13.52
N ARG A 364 7.34 17.57 13.35
CA ARG A 364 6.36 17.35 14.43
C ARG A 364 6.26 15.88 14.82
N ASP A 365 6.19 14.98 13.83
CA ASP A 365 6.20 13.53 14.09
C ASP A 365 7.48 13.11 14.79
N GLU A 366 8.64 13.59 14.32
CA GLU A 366 9.95 13.31 14.92
C GLU A 366 10.06 13.83 16.35
N ALA A 367 9.51 15.03 16.63
CA ALA A 367 9.50 15.59 17.97
C ALA A 367 8.72 14.70 18.96
N ILE A 368 7.57 14.17 18.55
CA ILE A 368 6.75 13.24 19.37
C ILE A 368 7.51 11.93 19.60
N LEU A 369 8.12 11.36 18.55
CA LEU A 369 8.94 10.15 18.67
C LEU A 369 10.14 10.36 19.61
N ALA A 370 10.86 11.47 19.47
CA ALA A 370 12.00 11.82 20.31
C ALA A 370 11.59 12.07 21.76
N LYS A 371 10.43 12.68 22.00
CA LYS A 371 9.86 12.88 23.32
C LYS A 371 9.54 11.56 24.01
N ALA A 372 8.88 10.65 23.28
CA ALA A 372 8.56 9.31 23.79
C ALA A 372 9.84 8.53 24.14
N GLU A 373 10.88 8.62 23.30
CA GLU A 373 12.15 7.93 23.53
C GLU A 373 12.91 8.49 24.73
N ARG A 374 12.88 9.81 24.94
CA ARG A 374 13.52 10.44 26.14
C ARG A 374 12.90 9.98 27.46
N LEU A 375 11.61 9.64 27.45
CA LEU A 375 10.89 9.14 28.62
C LEU A 375 10.91 7.61 28.72
N ARG A 376 11.63 6.93 27.85
CA ARG A 376 11.82 5.49 27.88
C ARG A 376 12.48 5.06 29.16
N HIS A 377 11.82 4.21 29.93
CA HIS A 377 12.34 3.56 31.13
C HIS A 377 12.59 2.09 30.88
N ASP A 378 11.67 1.43 30.13
CA ASP A 378 11.73 0.00 29.85
C ASP A 378 11.16 -0.30 28.45
N ASP A 379 11.23 -1.57 28.02
CA ASP A 379 10.66 -2.08 26.80
C ASP A 379 10.23 -3.55 26.92
N LEU A 380 9.72 -4.15 25.85
CA LEU A 380 9.27 -5.53 25.85
C LEU A 380 10.36 -6.56 25.48
N SER A 381 11.64 -6.21 25.55
CA SER A 381 12.75 -7.12 25.18
C SER A 381 12.81 -8.37 26.05
N HIS A 382 12.49 -8.25 27.35
CA HIS A 382 12.47 -9.34 28.31
C HIS A 382 11.18 -10.18 28.30
N SER A 383 10.16 -9.72 27.58
CA SER A 383 8.86 -10.36 27.50
C SER A 383 8.88 -11.67 26.71
N GLN A 384 7.92 -12.55 26.99
CA GLN A 384 7.80 -13.83 26.31
C GLN A 384 6.80 -13.76 25.16
N TRP A 385 7.12 -14.45 24.07
CA TRP A 385 6.38 -14.36 22.82
C TRP A 385 6.11 -15.73 22.24
N ALA A 386 4.89 -15.93 21.73
CA ALA A 386 4.54 -17.15 21.03
C ALA A 386 3.70 -16.89 19.78
N LEU A 387 3.90 -17.75 18.79
CA LEU A 387 3.10 -17.79 17.58
C LEU A 387 1.81 -18.56 17.84
N GLY A 388 0.70 -18.13 17.31
CA GLY A 388 -0.51 -18.93 17.25
C GLY A 388 -0.35 -20.21 16.43
N ILE A 389 -1.22 -21.18 16.65
CA ILE A 389 -1.15 -22.52 16.05
C ILE A 389 -1.24 -22.46 14.52
N ILE A 390 -0.33 -23.15 13.84
CA ILE A 390 -0.38 -23.39 12.40
C ILE A 390 -0.84 -24.84 12.20
N THR A 391 -2.09 -25.04 11.87
CA THR A 391 -2.68 -26.38 11.71
C THR A 391 -2.19 -27.12 10.49
N GLY A 392 -1.65 -26.38 9.51
CA GLY A 392 -1.34 -26.94 8.21
C GLY A 392 -2.58 -27.05 7.31
N ASN A 393 -3.78 -27.43 7.77
CA ASN A 393 -5.03 -27.47 7.02
C ASN A 393 -6.24 -27.13 7.88
N ASN A 394 -6.59 -25.85 7.92
CA ASN A 394 -7.71 -25.35 8.73
C ASN A 394 -9.05 -26.02 8.36
N ALA A 395 -9.31 -26.30 7.08
CA ALA A 395 -10.54 -26.90 6.64
C ALA A 395 -10.74 -28.34 7.17
N LYS A 396 -9.63 -29.08 7.34
CA LYS A 396 -9.66 -30.44 7.88
C LYS A 396 -9.78 -30.47 9.40
N VAL A 397 -9.09 -29.57 10.09
CA VAL A 397 -8.86 -29.64 11.53
C VAL A 397 -9.90 -28.84 12.35
N LEU A 398 -10.40 -27.72 11.80
CA LEU A 398 -11.34 -26.85 12.50
C LEU A 398 -12.79 -27.31 12.33
N LYS A 399 -13.57 -27.18 13.40
CA LYS A 399 -15.02 -27.42 13.42
C LYS A 399 -15.75 -26.10 13.72
N ASN A 400 -16.97 -25.95 13.16
CA ASN A 400 -17.78 -24.75 13.33
C ASN A 400 -18.80 -24.84 14.50
N ARG A 401 -18.83 -25.99 15.19
CA ARG A 401 -19.73 -26.22 16.33
C ARG A 401 -18.98 -26.86 17.47
N PRO A 402 -19.30 -26.52 18.73
CA PRO A 402 -18.71 -27.18 19.87
C PRO A 402 -19.13 -28.66 19.93
N SER A 403 -18.23 -29.51 20.38
CA SER A 403 -18.52 -30.92 20.73
C SER A 403 -17.54 -31.42 21.78
N LYS A 404 -17.84 -32.57 22.41
CA LYS A 404 -17.01 -33.14 23.49
C LYS A 404 -15.55 -33.32 23.02
N GLY A 405 -14.62 -32.79 23.79
CA GLY A 405 -13.17 -32.85 23.50
C GLY A 405 -12.66 -31.82 22.49
N LEU A 406 -13.49 -30.89 22.06
CA LEU A 406 -13.06 -29.72 21.28
C LEU A 406 -12.97 -28.48 22.16
N GLU A 407 -11.94 -27.69 21.93
CA GLU A 407 -11.70 -26.41 22.59
C GLU A 407 -11.92 -25.24 21.63
N PRO A 408 -12.40 -24.09 22.12
CA PRO A 408 -12.52 -22.88 21.29
C PRO A 408 -11.15 -22.43 20.79
N ILE A 409 -11.10 -21.98 19.52
CA ILE A 409 -9.90 -21.43 18.92
C ILE A 409 -10.24 -20.17 18.13
N TYR A 410 -9.43 -19.15 18.31
CA TYR A 410 -9.66 -17.81 17.78
C TYR A 410 -8.67 -17.46 16.67
N THR A 411 -9.07 -16.52 15.84
CA THR A 411 -8.27 -15.94 14.75
C THR A 411 -8.02 -14.47 15.02
N GLY A 412 -7.10 -13.84 14.31
CA GLY A 412 -6.92 -12.40 14.37
C GLY A 412 -8.19 -11.57 14.03
N LYS A 413 -9.18 -12.16 13.34
CA LYS A 413 -10.47 -11.48 13.08
C LYS A 413 -11.38 -11.40 14.29
N ASP A 414 -11.15 -12.27 15.26
CA ASP A 414 -11.95 -12.36 16.46
C ASP A 414 -11.45 -11.39 17.56
N ILE A 415 -10.23 -10.85 17.40
CA ILE A 415 -9.61 -9.90 18.32
C ILE A 415 -10.06 -8.48 18.00
N GLY A 416 -10.56 -7.76 18.98
CA GLY A 416 -10.76 -6.31 19.01
C GLY A 416 -9.84 -5.65 20.05
N LYS A 417 -9.76 -4.34 20.09
CA LYS A 417 -9.16 -3.64 21.24
C LYS A 417 -9.98 -3.96 22.48
N TYR A 418 -9.34 -4.45 23.51
CA TYR A 418 -9.98 -4.86 24.77
C TYR A 418 -11.13 -5.88 24.63
N SER A 419 -11.23 -6.59 23.52
CA SER A 419 -12.36 -7.51 23.30
C SER A 419 -11.98 -8.73 22.49
N LEU A 420 -12.62 -9.85 22.79
CA LEU A 420 -12.55 -11.10 22.05
C LEU A 420 -13.97 -11.53 21.68
N LYS A 421 -14.22 -11.70 20.38
CA LYS A 421 -15.53 -12.15 19.90
C LYS A 421 -15.82 -13.57 20.37
N PRO A 422 -17.09 -13.96 20.58
CA PRO A 422 -17.44 -15.34 20.86
C PRO A 422 -16.82 -16.31 19.87
N ALA A 423 -16.39 -17.49 20.34
CA ALA A 423 -15.76 -18.49 19.49
C ALA A 423 -16.73 -19.00 18.42
N SER A 424 -16.30 -18.94 17.16
CA SER A 424 -17.01 -19.51 16.02
C SER A 424 -16.35 -20.78 15.47
N ARG A 425 -15.22 -21.19 16.07
CA ARG A 425 -14.40 -22.33 15.64
C ARG A 425 -13.86 -23.09 16.83
N TYR A 426 -13.71 -24.39 16.65
CA TYR A 426 -13.30 -25.33 17.66
C TYR A 426 -12.25 -26.28 17.10
N ILE A 427 -11.35 -26.78 17.96
CA ILE A 427 -10.25 -27.66 17.59
C ILE A 427 -10.05 -28.74 18.64
N LYS A 428 -9.70 -29.97 18.23
CA LYS A 428 -9.11 -30.95 19.14
C LYS A 428 -7.63 -30.58 19.33
N TYR A 429 -7.25 -30.23 20.56
CA TYR A 429 -5.88 -29.87 20.83
C TYR A 429 -4.99 -31.13 20.91
N ASN A 430 -4.21 -31.32 19.86
CA ASN A 430 -3.18 -32.34 19.82
C ASN A 430 -1.99 -31.79 19.01
N ARG A 431 -0.87 -31.57 19.66
CA ARG A 431 0.32 -30.95 19.03
C ARG A 431 0.86 -31.74 17.83
N ALA A 432 0.72 -33.08 17.85
CA ALA A 432 1.17 -33.93 16.74
C ALA A 432 0.42 -33.67 15.43
N ASP A 433 -0.81 -33.16 15.50
CA ASP A 433 -1.66 -32.86 14.35
C ASP A 433 -1.37 -31.49 13.73
N PHE A 434 -0.52 -30.69 14.37
CA PHE A 434 -0.24 -29.31 13.93
C PHE A 434 1.04 -29.23 13.14
N GLN A 435 1.04 -28.41 12.09
CA GLN A 435 2.24 -28.14 11.31
C GLN A 435 3.31 -27.43 12.16
N GLN A 436 2.87 -26.47 13.01
CA GLN A 436 3.72 -25.75 13.94
C GLN A 436 2.88 -25.23 15.11
N CYS A 437 3.40 -25.34 16.32
CA CYS A 437 2.83 -24.74 17.53
C CYS A 437 3.96 -24.38 18.51
N ALA A 438 3.70 -23.42 19.37
CA ALA A 438 4.57 -23.07 20.48
C ALA A 438 4.44 -24.09 21.61
N LYS A 439 5.18 -23.92 22.70
CA LYS A 439 5.04 -24.76 23.88
C LYS A 439 3.69 -24.51 24.55
N ASP A 440 3.18 -25.51 25.26
CA ASP A 440 1.86 -25.46 25.92
C ASP A 440 1.75 -24.35 26.97
N GLU A 441 2.86 -24.04 27.65
CA GLU A 441 2.94 -22.98 28.65
C GLU A 441 2.45 -21.64 28.17
N PHE A 442 2.66 -21.32 26.86
CA PHE A 442 2.18 -20.06 26.27
C PHE A 442 0.67 -20.07 26.02
N TYR A 443 0.11 -21.20 25.56
CA TYR A 443 -1.32 -21.29 25.34
C TYR A 443 -2.07 -21.39 26.67
N ARG A 444 -1.49 -22.06 27.66
CA ARG A 444 -2.07 -22.32 28.99
C ARG A 444 -1.59 -21.34 30.07
N ALA A 445 -0.97 -20.22 29.68
CA ALA A 445 -0.66 -19.15 30.61
C ALA A 445 -1.94 -18.65 31.31
N LYS A 446 -1.85 -18.39 32.61
CA LYS A 446 -2.99 -17.88 33.39
C LYS A 446 -3.51 -16.56 32.88
N GLU A 447 -2.58 -15.71 32.45
CA GLU A 447 -2.84 -14.40 31.87
C GLU A 447 -1.91 -14.20 30.68
N LYS A 448 -2.44 -13.68 29.57
CA LYS A 448 -1.66 -13.31 28.41
C LYS A 448 -2.35 -12.24 27.59
N LEU A 449 -1.58 -11.48 26.84
CA LEU A 449 -2.08 -10.59 25.79
C LEU A 449 -2.07 -11.32 24.46
N VAL A 450 -3.08 -11.09 23.66
CA VAL A 450 -3.16 -11.60 22.29
C VAL A 450 -3.40 -10.49 21.32
N TYR A 451 -2.76 -10.56 20.15
CA TYR A 451 -2.83 -9.48 19.18
C TYR A 451 -2.94 -9.96 17.74
N LYS A 452 -3.51 -9.11 16.90
CA LYS A 452 -3.57 -9.36 15.45
C LYS A 452 -2.17 -9.35 14.84
N PHE A 453 -1.77 -10.44 14.22
CA PHE A 453 -0.48 -10.48 13.50
C PHE A 453 -0.47 -9.63 12.22
N VAL A 454 -1.62 -9.51 11.54
CA VAL A 454 -1.77 -8.65 10.35
C VAL A 454 -2.82 -7.59 10.64
N SER A 455 -2.38 -6.36 10.78
CA SER A 455 -3.23 -5.22 11.09
C SER A 455 -2.51 -3.92 10.70
N SER A 456 -3.26 -2.89 10.30
CA SER A 456 -2.73 -1.54 10.07
C SER A 456 -2.56 -0.72 11.35
N ARG A 457 -3.06 -1.23 12.47
CA ARG A 457 -3.00 -0.60 13.79
C ARG A 457 -2.77 -1.65 14.84
N LEU A 458 -2.18 -1.28 15.96
CA LEU A 458 -2.07 -2.12 17.13
C LEU A 458 -3.48 -2.50 17.63
N CYS A 459 -3.69 -3.79 17.90
CA CYS A 459 -4.96 -4.30 18.36
C CYS A 459 -4.72 -5.51 19.23
N PHE A 460 -4.84 -5.31 20.53
CA PHE A 460 -4.58 -6.28 21.57
C PHE A 460 -5.82 -6.52 22.43
N THR A 461 -5.91 -7.73 23.00
CA THR A 461 -6.88 -8.03 24.07
C THR A 461 -6.22 -8.92 25.14
N TYR A 462 -6.86 -8.99 26.26
CA TYR A 462 -6.47 -9.80 27.41
C TYR A 462 -7.15 -11.16 27.34
N ASP A 463 -6.43 -12.22 27.73
CA ASP A 463 -6.97 -13.57 27.84
C ASP A 463 -6.49 -14.23 29.16
N ASP A 464 -7.44 -14.53 30.04
CA ASP A 464 -7.29 -15.28 31.29
C ASP A 464 -8.02 -16.64 31.25
N THR A 465 -8.51 -17.01 30.07
CA THR A 465 -9.30 -18.23 29.86
C THR A 465 -8.50 -19.37 29.25
N GLN A 466 -7.18 -19.18 29.10
CA GLN A 466 -6.29 -20.16 28.49
C GLN A 466 -6.68 -20.54 27.04
N SER A 467 -7.28 -19.61 26.32
CA SER A 467 -7.78 -19.82 24.97
C SER A 467 -6.68 -20.14 23.96
N LEU A 468 -7.07 -20.86 22.90
CA LEU A 468 -6.20 -21.20 21.79
C LEU A 468 -6.35 -20.19 20.65
N PHE A 469 -5.24 -19.92 19.94
CA PHE A 469 -5.19 -18.95 18.84
C PHE A 469 -4.50 -19.55 17.63
N LEU A 470 -5.02 -19.23 16.43
CA LEU A 470 -4.37 -19.54 15.15
C LEU A 470 -3.31 -18.48 14.82
N ASN A 471 -2.41 -18.79 13.92
CA ASN A 471 -1.26 -17.97 13.49
C ASN A 471 -1.59 -16.59 12.89
N SER A 472 -2.86 -16.22 12.79
CA SER A 472 -3.29 -14.85 12.50
C SER A 472 -3.38 -13.98 13.76
N ALA A 473 -3.15 -14.60 14.93
CA ALA A 473 -3.01 -13.97 16.22
C ALA A 473 -1.75 -14.50 16.91
N ASN A 474 -1.02 -13.63 17.59
CA ASN A 474 0.16 -13.99 18.36
C ASN A 474 -0.05 -13.68 19.83
N ILE A 475 0.78 -14.28 20.67
CA ILE A 475 0.72 -14.20 22.12
C ILE A 475 1.91 -13.39 22.64
N LEU A 476 1.64 -12.54 23.62
CA LEU A 476 2.61 -11.79 24.40
C LEU A 476 2.32 -12.00 25.89
N ILE A 477 3.30 -12.43 26.64
CA ILE A 477 3.32 -12.40 28.09
C ILE A 477 4.32 -11.30 28.46
N PRO A 478 3.84 -10.09 28.77
CA PRO A 478 4.72 -8.95 29.00
C PRO A 478 5.43 -9.04 30.33
N GLU A 479 6.67 -8.56 30.35
CA GLU A 479 7.48 -8.40 31.53
C GLU A 479 8.10 -7.00 31.50
N ILE A 480 7.52 -6.09 32.28
CA ILE A 480 7.99 -4.70 32.47
C ILE A 480 7.94 -4.39 33.96
N GLU A 481 9.03 -3.90 34.50
CA GLU A 481 9.14 -3.59 35.93
C GLU A 481 8.09 -2.55 36.36
N GLY A 482 7.35 -2.86 37.41
CA GLY A 482 6.33 -1.97 37.99
C GLY A 482 5.00 -1.89 37.22
N MET A 483 4.85 -2.64 36.10
CA MET A 483 3.61 -2.66 35.31
C MET A 483 2.88 -4.00 35.38
N SER A 484 1.58 -3.95 35.61
CA SER A 484 0.71 -5.11 35.42
C SER A 484 0.52 -5.42 33.92
N ILE A 485 0.14 -6.66 33.61
CA ILE A 485 -0.19 -7.04 32.22
C ILE A 485 -1.30 -6.15 31.61
N LYS A 486 -2.27 -5.71 32.44
CA LYS A 486 -3.34 -4.82 32.01
C LYS A 486 -2.83 -3.41 31.72
N THR A 487 -1.88 -2.91 32.52
CA THR A 487 -1.23 -1.63 32.26
C THR A 487 -0.46 -1.67 30.93
N VAL A 488 0.28 -2.73 30.66
CA VAL A 488 0.94 -2.91 29.36
C VAL A 488 -0.09 -2.95 28.21
N LEU A 489 -1.24 -3.59 28.41
CA LEU A 489 -2.34 -3.59 27.44
C LEU A 489 -2.88 -2.17 27.17
N ALA A 490 -3.01 -1.34 28.22
CA ALA A 490 -3.42 0.05 28.08
C ALA A 490 -2.50 0.81 27.11
N PHE A 491 -1.18 0.71 27.33
CA PHE A 491 -0.20 1.34 26.42
C PHE A 491 -0.29 0.80 25.01
N LEU A 492 -0.27 -0.50 24.81
CA LEU A 492 -0.29 -1.14 23.49
C LEU A 492 -1.55 -0.82 22.66
N ASN A 493 -2.68 -0.56 23.32
CA ASN A 493 -3.92 -0.16 22.66
C ASN A 493 -4.10 1.35 22.54
N SER A 494 -3.25 2.17 23.18
CA SER A 494 -3.36 3.61 23.18
C SER A 494 -3.12 4.21 21.78
N SER A 495 -3.68 5.38 21.56
CA SER A 495 -3.46 6.15 20.35
C SER A 495 -1.99 6.54 20.18
N LEU A 496 -1.29 6.90 21.27
CA LEU A 496 0.15 7.21 21.24
C LEU A 496 0.98 6.01 20.77
N PHE A 497 0.82 4.82 21.36
CA PHE A 497 1.61 3.64 20.98
C PHE A 497 1.31 3.19 19.57
N ASN A 498 0.05 3.30 19.14
CA ASN A 498 -0.29 3.10 17.75
C ASN A 498 0.42 4.09 16.82
N PHE A 499 0.47 5.38 17.17
CA PHE A 499 1.20 6.40 16.42
C PHE A 499 2.70 6.07 16.36
N LEU A 500 3.34 5.79 17.50
CA LEU A 500 4.75 5.42 17.58
C LEU A 500 5.07 4.22 16.69
N TYR A 501 4.23 3.17 16.76
CA TYR A 501 4.43 1.96 15.95
C TYR A 501 4.30 2.23 14.45
N VAL A 502 3.25 2.93 14.04
CA VAL A 502 2.97 3.23 12.62
C VAL A 502 4.05 4.14 12.03
N LYS A 503 4.43 5.20 12.75
CA LYS A 503 5.43 6.16 12.24
C LYS A 503 6.83 5.56 12.18
N ARG A 504 7.21 4.71 13.12
CA ARG A 504 8.55 4.05 13.11
C ARG A 504 8.63 2.92 12.10
N PHE A 505 7.62 2.06 12.05
CA PHE A 505 7.72 0.79 11.34
C PHE A 505 6.81 0.72 10.12
N GLY A 506 5.55 1.14 10.23
CA GLY A 506 4.59 1.20 9.10
C GLY A 506 4.22 -0.16 8.48
N ASP A 507 4.62 -1.27 9.11
CA ASP A 507 4.40 -2.62 8.62
C ASP A 507 2.99 -3.13 8.91
N LEU A 508 2.40 -3.85 7.93
CA LEU A 508 1.12 -4.55 8.15
C LEU A 508 1.24 -5.77 9.07
N LYS A 509 2.42 -6.37 9.11
CA LYS A 509 2.71 -7.44 10.05
C LYS A 509 3.21 -6.83 11.33
N ILE A 510 2.49 -7.08 12.40
CA ILE A 510 2.91 -6.66 13.74
C ILE A 510 4.01 -7.63 14.20
N LEU A 511 5.26 -7.18 14.04
CA LEU A 511 6.44 -8.00 14.31
C LEU A 511 6.89 -7.87 15.77
N LYS A 512 7.36 -8.99 16.36
CA LYS A 512 7.92 -9.03 17.71
C LYS A 512 9.00 -7.96 17.91
N GLY A 513 9.99 -7.88 17.00
CA GLY A 513 11.10 -6.94 17.14
C GLY A 513 10.67 -5.47 17.17
N ASN A 514 9.63 -5.13 16.39
CA ASN A 514 9.07 -3.77 16.35
C ASN A 514 8.29 -3.44 17.64
N LEU A 515 7.53 -4.41 18.16
CA LEU A 515 6.82 -4.25 19.44
C LEU A 515 7.79 -4.15 20.62
N ALA A 516 8.83 -4.98 20.61
CA ALA A 516 9.83 -4.99 21.67
C ALA A 516 10.57 -3.65 21.81
N ALA A 517 10.68 -2.88 20.72
CA ALA A 517 11.36 -1.60 20.71
C ALA A 517 10.48 -0.41 21.16
N LEU A 518 9.22 -0.63 21.53
CA LEU A 518 8.35 0.47 21.98
C LEU A 518 8.79 1.00 23.35
N PRO A 519 8.84 2.33 23.53
CA PRO A 519 9.39 2.94 24.74
C PRO A 519 8.32 3.09 25.82
N PHE A 520 8.37 2.27 26.84
CA PHE A 520 7.48 2.37 28.01
C PHE A 520 8.07 3.35 29.04
N PRO A 521 7.27 4.26 29.63
CA PRO A 521 7.74 5.20 30.63
C PRO A 521 7.78 4.54 32.01
N LYS A 522 8.38 5.20 32.99
CA LYS A 522 8.22 4.82 34.38
C LYS A 522 6.77 5.12 34.82
N VAL A 523 6.14 4.16 35.51
CA VAL A 523 4.78 4.27 36.01
C VAL A 523 4.79 4.09 37.54
N SER A 524 4.14 4.98 38.26
CA SER A 524 3.98 4.85 39.72
C SER A 524 2.98 3.72 40.06
N PRO A 525 3.05 3.13 41.27
CA PRO A 525 2.08 2.12 41.69
C PRO A 525 0.63 2.58 41.60
N GLU A 526 0.37 3.87 41.80
CA GLU A 526 -0.95 4.47 41.75
C GLU A 526 -1.48 4.57 40.29
N GLU A 527 -0.64 5.03 39.39
CA GLU A 527 -0.93 5.07 37.94
C GLU A 527 -1.12 3.66 37.36
N ASN A 528 -0.27 2.70 37.74
CA ASN A 528 -0.40 1.31 37.36
C ASN A 528 -1.76 0.73 37.81
N LYS A 529 -2.17 0.98 39.07
CA LYS A 529 -3.47 0.53 39.59
C LYS A 529 -4.63 1.18 38.82
N LYS A 530 -4.55 2.48 38.55
CA LYS A 530 -5.61 3.21 37.85
C LYS A 530 -5.74 2.77 36.38
N LEU A 531 -4.64 2.63 35.66
CA LEU A 531 -4.64 2.12 34.28
C LEU A 531 -5.19 0.69 34.22
N SER A 532 -4.79 -0.16 35.16
CA SER A 532 -5.31 -1.54 35.24
C SER A 532 -6.83 -1.57 35.43
N ALA A 533 -7.37 -0.71 36.31
CA ALA A 533 -8.81 -0.62 36.55
C ALA A 533 -9.58 -0.09 35.34
N LEU A 534 -9.03 0.91 34.61
CA LEU A 534 -9.63 1.39 33.37
C LEU A 534 -9.64 0.31 32.27
N VAL A 535 -8.62 -0.52 32.22
CA VAL A 535 -8.61 -1.68 31.31
C VAL A 535 -9.70 -2.68 31.68
N ASP A 536 -9.95 -2.92 32.96
CA ASP A 536 -11.06 -3.79 33.41
C ASP A 536 -12.41 -3.23 32.94
N CYS A 537 -12.64 -1.92 33.05
CA CYS A 537 -13.82 -1.25 32.50
C CYS A 537 -13.92 -1.42 30.97
N ALA A 538 -12.82 -1.21 30.24
CA ALA A 538 -12.78 -1.37 28.79
C ALA A 538 -13.07 -2.82 28.34
N LEU A 539 -12.56 -3.82 29.08
CA LEU A 539 -12.83 -5.25 28.85
C LEU A 539 -14.31 -5.62 29.08
N LEU A 540 -14.99 -4.89 29.97
CA LEU A 540 -16.43 -5.02 30.21
C LEU A 540 -17.30 -4.27 29.21
N GLY A 541 -16.68 -3.55 28.28
CA GLY A 541 -17.37 -2.85 27.18
C GLY A 541 -17.65 -1.37 27.43
N ASP A 542 -17.02 -0.76 28.43
CA ASP A 542 -17.08 0.69 28.63
C ASP A 542 -16.38 1.42 27.48
N ASN A 543 -17.11 2.27 26.76
CA ASN A 543 -16.61 3.00 25.60
C ASN A 543 -15.82 4.28 25.97
N ASP A 544 -15.91 4.75 27.20
CA ASP A 544 -15.19 5.95 27.65
C ASP A 544 -13.85 5.60 28.29
N ALA A 545 -13.72 4.43 28.88
CA ALA A 545 -12.47 3.96 29.48
C ALA A 545 -11.25 4.04 28.52
N PRO A 546 -11.33 3.69 27.24
CA PRO A 546 -10.20 3.89 26.30
C PRO A 546 -9.78 5.35 26.13
N LYS A 547 -10.70 6.32 26.20
CA LYS A 547 -10.38 7.75 26.12
C LYS A 547 -9.67 8.24 27.38
N GLU A 548 -10.09 7.74 28.55
CA GLU A 548 -9.43 8.04 29.81
C GLU A 548 -8.03 7.44 29.87
N ILE A 549 -7.85 6.22 29.34
CA ILE A 549 -6.53 5.59 29.18
C ILE A 549 -5.64 6.47 28.30
N ASP A 550 -6.11 6.91 27.14
CA ASP A 550 -5.35 7.79 26.24
C ASP A 550 -4.96 9.10 26.96
N SER A 551 -5.89 9.73 27.68
CA SER A 551 -5.65 10.96 28.43
C SER A 551 -4.56 10.80 29.50
N MET A 552 -4.59 9.68 30.25
CA MET A 552 -3.55 9.37 31.25
C MET A 552 -2.18 9.16 30.58
N ILE A 553 -2.15 8.41 29.49
CA ILE A 553 -0.90 8.14 28.76
C ILE A 553 -0.34 9.43 28.14
N TYR A 554 -1.18 10.30 27.59
CA TYR A 554 -0.73 11.61 27.11
C TYR A 554 -0.09 12.45 28.21
N SER A 555 -0.67 12.40 29.43
CA SER A 555 -0.11 13.10 30.59
C SER A 555 1.24 12.52 31.02
N LEU A 556 1.40 11.18 31.04
CA LEU A 556 2.65 10.50 31.35
C LEU A 556 3.78 10.90 30.38
N TYR A 557 3.45 11.09 29.10
CA TYR A 557 4.40 11.55 28.09
C TYR A 557 4.46 13.08 27.96
N GLN A 558 3.76 13.82 28.83
CA GLN A 558 3.76 15.29 28.86
C GLN A 558 3.42 15.91 27.48
N LEU A 559 2.47 15.29 26.76
CA LEU A 559 2.11 15.75 25.43
C LEU A 559 1.31 17.06 25.47
N SER A 560 1.64 17.98 24.58
CA SER A 560 0.89 19.22 24.38
C SER A 560 -0.43 18.94 23.64
N LYS A 561 -1.36 19.90 23.65
CA LYS A 561 -2.62 19.79 22.90
C LYS A 561 -2.38 19.59 21.40
N ASP A 562 -1.42 20.31 20.83
CA ASP A 562 -1.07 20.20 19.42
C ASP A 562 -0.51 18.80 19.08
N GLU A 563 0.31 18.22 19.97
CA GLU A 563 0.84 16.86 19.80
C GLU A 563 -0.28 15.80 19.90
N ILE A 564 -1.24 16.01 20.80
CA ILE A 564 -2.42 15.12 20.94
C ILE A 564 -3.28 15.16 19.68
N GLU A 565 -3.50 16.32 19.07
CA GLU A 565 -4.21 16.45 17.80
C GLU A 565 -3.52 15.71 16.65
N ILE A 566 -2.20 15.65 16.66
CA ILE A 566 -1.42 14.90 15.65
C ILE A 566 -1.61 13.39 15.83
N ILE A 567 -1.68 12.92 17.07
CA ILE A 567 -1.81 11.49 17.42
C ILE A 567 -3.24 10.98 17.18
N SER A 568 -4.26 11.79 17.42
CA SER A 568 -5.69 11.45 17.30
C SER A 568 -6.17 11.45 15.85
#